data_81de31b05d6159ed94a72ecb409b0c3c
#
_entry.id   81de31b05d6159ed94a72ecb409b0c3c
#
_cell.length_a   1.000
_cell.length_b   1.000
_cell.length_c   1.000
_cell.angle_alpha   90.00
_cell.angle_beta   90.00
_cell.angle_gamma   90.00
#
_symmetry.space_group_name_H-M   'P 1'
#
loop_
_entity.id
_entity.type
_entity.pdbx_description
1 polymer ?
#
loop_
_entity_poly.entity_id
_entity_poly.type
_entity_poly.pdbx_seq_one_letter_code
_entity_poly.pdbx_strand_id
1 'polypeptide(L)'
;MLAADGGKGTPRQIGIADADPGSISAAVWSPDSRQMAVLATSNHGTPALFDVSATGANVRRVALIPGAVHGPKFSPDGSRIALLYSSPSEESNGPTQATPRDTGAMDTHIDRQHLAIVDVAHGQMKVISKPDLYVYEFDWSPSGREFVVSSANGSGNNNWWVARLEAIDASRGAVREIAKPAMQIAQPLWSPDGREIAFIGGLMSDQGSTGGDLYTVPATGGAVHDVTPNIKVSLTTFRWRNAGSVLATMLSHGASEIGTVDAHTGALQPLWSVDESILSGRTRGIPEISATTDGSAVALVRESLATAPEVWAGPPGRLTQLTHANTGARPSWGKAVNVQWHNDQFNVQGFLIYPMNFDATKHYPMIVLIHGGPSAASGSSFIAENSEQAELSRDGYFVFMPNPRGSYGQGEAFTRANVKDFGHGDLRDIMAGVDAVIARYPVDGKRLGVTGWSYGGFMTMWTVTQTNRFRAAVAGAGISNWLSYTGENGISEWMVPFFGATAYEDPAVYAKSAPINYISHAHTPTLIIVGERDAECPAPQSFEFWRGLQHEGVTTELVVYPDEGHHFANPEHQRDVLRRDLAWFDKYLK
;
A
#
# COMPACT_ATOMS: atom_id res chain seq x y z
N MET A 1 5.47 12.29 -23.81
CA MET A 1 4.88 11.04 -24.35
C MET A 1 5.94 10.28 -25.11
N LEU A 2 5.91 8.95 -25.02
CA LEU A 2 6.78 8.03 -25.74
C LEU A 2 5.93 7.08 -26.57
N ALA A 3 6.38 6.67 -27.75
CA ALA A 3 5.74 5.62 -28.52
C ALA A 3 6.02 4.25 -27.86
N ALA A 4 4.97 3.46 -27.64
CA ALA A 4 5.06 2.16 -26.97
C ALA A 4 5.64 1.03 -27.86
N ASP A 5 5.88 1.29 -29.13
CA ASP A 5 6.40 0.35 -30.14
C ASP A 5 7.95 0.24 -30.15
N GLY A 6 8.62 0.87 -29.18
CA GLY A 6 10.08 0.93 -29.13
C GLY A 6 10.70 1.86 -30.18
N GLY A 7 9.90 2.72 -30.78
CA GLY A 7 10.39 3.75 -31.71
C GLY A 7 11.47 4.60 -31.05
N LYS A 8 12.53 4.92 -31.82
CA LYS A 8 13.70 5.74 -31.37
C LYS A 8 13.33 7.21 -31.11
N GLY A 9 12.07 7.49 -30.73
CA GLY A 9 11.61 8.84 -30.42
C GLY A 9 12.12 9.32 -29.06
N THR A 10 12.71 10.51 -29.03
CA THR A 10 12.97 11.22 -27.78
C THR A 10 11.66 11.48 -27.03
N PRO A 11 11.62 11.35 -25.69
CA PRO A 11 10.45 11.74 -24.91
C PRO A 11 10.02 13.15 -25.28
N ARG A 12 8.75 13.33 -25.60
CA ARG A 12 8.20 14.66 -25.86
C ARG A 12 7.57 15.20 -24.59
N GLN A 13 8.08 16.32 -24.10
CA GLN A 13 7.47 17.06 -23.02
C GLN A 13 6.21 17.78 -23.53
N ILE A 14 5.12 17.67 -22.79
CA ILE A 14 3.90 18.43 -23.00
C ILE A 14 3.81 19.46 -21.88
N GLY A 15 3.87 20.74 -22.25
CA GLY A 15 3.64 21.83 -21.31
C GLY A 15 2.15 22.08 -21.13
N ILE A 16 1.71 22.21 -19.88
CA ILE A 16 0.37 22.66 -19.50
C ILE A 16 0.54 24.06 -18.90
N ALA A 17 0.28 25.10 -19.68
CA ALA A 17 0.64 26.48 -19.37
C ALA A 17 0.01 27.03 -18.08
N ASP A 18 -1.11 26.48 -17.63
CA ASP A 18 -1.85 26.89 -16.42
C ASP A 18 -1.75 25.87 -15.27
N ALA A 19 -0.78 24.98 -15.32
CA ALA A 19 -0.54 24.01 -14.26
C ALA A 19 0.88 24.12 -13.72
N ASP A 20 1.02 23.92 -12.41
CA ASP A 20 2.32 23.68 -11.80
C ASP A 20 2.93 22.39 -12.38
N PRO A 21 4.11 22.44 -13.01
CA PRO A 21 4.71 21.27 -13.65
C PRO A 21 4.95 20.07 -12.72
N GLY A 22 5.12 20.31 -11.42
CA GLY A 22 5.31 19.27 -10.40
C GLY A 22 4.03 18.65 -9.86
N SER A 23 2.85 19.15 -10.23
CA SER A 23 1.59 18.86 -9.58
C SER A 23 0.69 17.84 -10.30
N ILE A 24 1.16 17.22 -11.40
CA ILE A 24 0.35 16.23 -12.12
C ILE A 24 0.09 15.03 -11.24
N SER A 25 -1.17 14.80 -10.88
CA SER A 25 -1.59 13.71 -10.00
C SER A 25 -2.16 12.50 -10.77
N ALA A 26 -2.72 12.71 -11.97
CA ALA A 26 -3.23 11.62 -12.81
C ALA A 26 -3.27 12.00 -14.28
N ALA A 27 -3.14 10.98 -15.15
CA ALA A 27 -3.37 11.11 -16.59
C ALA A 27 -4.03 9.83 -17.11
N VAL A 28 -5.17 9.98 -17.80
CA VAL A 28 -5.94 8.85 -18.36
C VAL A 28 -6.32 9.10 -19.80
N TRP A 29 -6.25 8.06 -20.63
CA TRP A 29 -6.61 8.13 -22.04
C TRP A 29 -8.12 8.13 -22.25
N SER A 30 -8.59 8.89 -23.24
CA SER A 30 -9.94 8.74 -23.78
C SER A 30 -10.12 7.36 -24.44
N PRO A 31 -11.36 6.84 -24.53
CA PRO A 31 -11.63 5.53 -25.13
C PRO A 31 -11.14 5.38 -26.57
N ASP A 32 -11.13 6.47 -27.33
CA ASP A 32 -10.66 6.51 -28.73
C ASP A 32 -9.14 6.78 -28.85
N SER A 33 -8.42 6.90 -27.71
CA SER A 33 -6.98 7.17 -27.63
C SER A 33 -6.52 8.50 -28.30
N ARG A 34 -7.43 9.44 -28.50
CA ARG A 34 -7.12 10.73 -29.15
C ARG A 34 -6.81 11.85 -28.16
N GLN A 35 -7.23 11.69 -26.93
CA GLN A 35 -7.09 12.69 -25.85
C GLN A 35 -6.67 12.03 -24.55
N MET A 36 -6.14 12.82 -23.64
CA MET A 36 -5.89 12.46 -22.24
C MET A 36 -6.60 13.45 -21.33
N ALA A 37 -7.25 12.96 -20.29
CA ALA A 37 -7.62 13.79 -19.16
C ALA A 37 -6.45 13.82 -18.17
N VAL A 38 -6.00 15.02 -17.80
CA VAL A 38 -4.89 15.23 -16.88
C VAL A 38 -5.41 16.02 -15.68
N LEU A 39 -5.19 15.47 -14.48
CA LEU A 39 -5.38 16.20 -13.22
C LEU A 39 -4.06 16.83 -12.79
N ALA A 40 -4.09 18.12 -12.51
CA ALA A 40 -2.95 18.85 -11.99
C ALA A 40 -3.44 20.03 -11.13
N THR A 41 -2.57 20.57 -10.28
CA THR A 41 -2.85 21.83 -9.58
C THR A 41 -2.59 23.00 -10.51
N SER A 42 -3.55 23.92 -10.61
CA SER A 42 -3.35 25.16 -11.37
C SER A 42 -2.28 26.04 -10.73
N ASN A 43 -1.75 27.01 -11.48
CA ASN A 43 -0.78 28.00 -10.97
C ASN A 43 -1.32 28.84 -9.78
N HIS A 44 -2.62 28.74 -9.50
CA HIS A 44 -3.28 29.41 -8.36
C HIS A 44 -3.58 28.46 -7.19
N GLY A 45 -3.03 27.24 -7.20
CA GLY A 45 -3.19 26.28 -6.12
C GLY A 45 -4.51 25.49 -6.12
N THR A 46 -5.38 25.68 -7.12
CA THR A 46 -6.65 24.94 -7.23
C THR A 46 -6.49 23.74 -8.16
N PRO A 47 -6.94 22.54 -7.78
CA PRO A 47 -6.98 21.40 -8.68
C PRO A 47 -7.76 21.69 -9.97
N ALA A 48 -7.24 21.22 -11.08
CA ALA A 48 -7.80 21.46 -12.41
C ALA A 48 -7.74 20.21 -13.28
N LEU A 49 -8.77 20.05 -14.09
CA LEU A 49 -8.87 19.02 -15.11
C LEU A 49 -8.52 19.62 -16.47
N PHE A 50 -7.57 19.01 -17.15
CA PHE A 50 -7.13 19.39 -18.49
C PHE A 50 -7.44 18.29 -19.50
N ASP A 51 -7.83 18.71 -20.70
CA ASP A 51 -7.95 17.87 -21.90
C ASP A 51 -6.72 18.12 -22.78
N VAL A 52 -5.96 17.07 -23.03
CA VAL A 52 -4.69 17.11 -23.75
C VAL A 52 -4.77 16.18 -24.94
N SER A 53 -4.61 16.71 -26.16
CA SER A 53 -4.61 15.88 -27.36
C SER A 53 -3.46 14.85 -27.33
N ALA A 54 -3.65 13.68 -27.93
CA ALA A 54 -2.64 12.61 -28.00
C ALA A 54 -1.32 13.08 -28.63
N THR A 55 -1.36 14.10 -29.48
CA THR A 55 -0.17 14.74 -30.04
C THR A 55 0.46 15.78 -29.12
N GLY A 56 -0.21 16.15 -28.03
CA GLY A 56 0.19 17.26 -27.15
C GLY A 56 0.14 18.65 -27.80
N ALA A 57 -0.44 18.76 -28.99
CA ALA A 57 -0.52 20.03 -29.71
C ALA A 57 -1.60 20.96 -29.14
N ASN A 58 -2.66 20.39 -28.59
CA ASN A 58 -3.76 21.12 -28.00
C ASN A 58 -3.87 20.74 -26.50
N VAL A 59 -3.90 21.74 -25.65
CA VAL A 59 -4.12 21.63 -24.21
C VAL A 59 -5.23 22.62 -23.85
N ARG A 60 -6.28 22.13 -23.23
CA ARG A 60 -7.43 22.94 -22.80
C ARG A 60 -7.78 22.62 -21.34
N ARG A 61 -7.90 23.65 -20.51
CA ARG A 61 -8.48 23.46 -19.19
C ARG A 61 -9.98 23.20 -19.34
N VAL A 62 -10.44 22.08 -18.82
CA VAL A 62 -11.85 21.67 -18.80
C VAL A 62 -12.57 22.28 -17.61
N ALA A 63 -12.02 22.14 -16.41
CA ALA A 63 -12.62 22.63 -15.18
C ALA A 63 -11.57 23.02 -14.14
N LEU A 64 -11.88 24.02 -13.29
CA LEU A 64 -11.28 24.24 -11.98
C LEU A 64 -12.18 23.59 -10.95
N ILE A 65 -11.62 22.81 -10.03
CA ILE A 65 -12.38 22.04 -9.06
C ILE A 65 -11.86 22.35 -7.66
N PRO A 66 -12.49 23.27 -6.92
CA PRO A 66 -12.11 23.53 -5.53
C PRO A 66 -12.37 22.31 -4.65
N GLY A 67 -11.34 21.82 -3.95
CA GLY A 67 -11.36 20.63 -3.13
C GLY A 67 -10.42 19.53 -3.63
N ALA A 68 -10.47 18.34 -3.04
CA ALA A 68 -9.65 17.22 -3.47
C ALA A 68 -10.32 16.45 -4.61
N VAL A 69 -9.52 16.03 -5.60
CA VAL A 69 -9.99 15.25 -6.77
C VAL A 69 -9.03 14.11 -7.08
N HIS A 70 -9.58 12.91 -7.34
CA HIS A 70 -8.81 11.70 -7.58
C HIS A 70 -9.45 10.81 -8.67
N GLY A 71 -8.63 9.94 -9.24
CA GLY A 71 -9.06 8.80 -10.05
C GLY A 71 -9.94 9.14 -11.27
N PRO A 72 -9.56 10.08 -12.16
CA PRO A 72 -10.37 10.42 -13.31
C PRO A 72 -10.55 9.21 -14.24
N LYS A 73 -11.78 9.00 -14.75
CA LYS A 73 -12.09 7.98 -15.77
C LYS A 73 -13.06 8.54 -16.80
N PHE A 74 -12.74 8.42 -18.08
CA PHE A 74 -13.68 8.75 -19.15
C PHE A 74 -14.89 7.82 -19.16
N SER A 75 -16.06 8.38 -19.50
CA SER A 75 -17.19 7.56 -19.91
C SER A 75 -16.88 6.80 -21.20
N PRO A 76 -17.54 5.65 -21.49
CA PRO A 76 -17.28 4.86 -22.69
C PRO A 76 -17.42 5.62 -24.00
N ASP A 77 -18.26 6.66 -24.05
CA ASP A 77 -18.44 7.54 -25.20
C ASP A 77 -17.47 8.74 -25.26
N GLY A 78 -16.63 8.90 -24.24
CA GLY A 78 -15.64 9.98 -24.14
C GLY A 78 -16.22 11.38 -23.83
N SER A 79 -17.54 11.52 -23.66
CA SER A 79 -18.19 12.82 -23.46
C SER A 79 -18.10 13.36 -22.03
N ARG A 80 -17.86 12.48 -21.07
CA ARG A 80 -17.83 12.80 -19.62
C ARG A 80 -16.60 12.19 -18.98
N ILE A 81 -16.17 12.82 -17.86
CA ILE A 81 -15.13 12.28 -16.98
C ILE A 81 -15.73 12.16 -15.57
N ALA A 82 -15.72 10.95 -15.01
CA ALA A 82 -16.04 10.74 -13.61
C ALA A 82 -14.77 10.81 -12.77
N LEU A 83 -14.91 11.25 -11.53
CA LEU A 83 -13.82 11.38 -10.57
C LEU A 83 -14.34 11.29 -9.13
N LEU A 84 -13.47 10.99 -8.21
CA LEU A 84 -13.72 11.12 -6.77
C LEU A 84 -13.47 12.55 -6.35
N TYR A 85 -14.36 13.10 -5.54
CA TYR A 85 -14.37 14.50 -5.14
C TYR A 85 -14.70 14.66 -3.66
N SER A 86 -13.88 15.45 -2.96
CA SER A 86 -14.20 15.97 -1.62
C SER A 86 -14.23 17.49 -1.65
N SER A 87 -15.26 18.09 -1.08
CA SER A 87 -15.30 19.55 -0.94
C SER A 87 -14.25 20.01 0.08
N PRO A 88 -13.81 21.29 0.06
CA PRO A 88 -12.80 21.77 1.01
C PRO A 88 -13.20 21.64 2.49
N SER A 89 -14.50 21.55 2.78
CA SER A 89 -15.03 21.35 4.14
C SER A 89 -15.18 19.87 4.54
N GLU A 90 -14.99 18.93 3.60
CA GLU A 90 -15.17 17.48 3.79
C GLU A 90 -13.88 16.71 3.47
N GLU A 91 -12.80 17.44 3.15
CA GLU A 91 -11.53 16.84 2.81
C GLU A 91 -10.85 16.27 4.06
N SER A 92 -10.49 15.00 4.00
CA SER A 92 -9.65 14.35 4.99
C SER A 92 -8.19 14.41 4.58
N ASN A 93 -7.32 14.65 5.54
CA ASN A 93 -5.88 14.50 5.34
C ASN A 93 -5.45 13.03 5.15
N GLY A 94 -6.36 12.09 5.36
CA GLY A 94 -6.08 10.65 5.37
C GLY A 94 -5.51 10.17 6.71
N PRO A 95 -5.61 8.87 7.00
CA PRO A 95 -5.25 8.32 8.32
C PRO A 95 -3.75 8.41 8.62
N THR A 96 -2.90 8.46 7.61
CA THR A 96 -1.44 8.54 7.77
C THR A 96 -0.92 9.95 8.03
N GLN A 97 -1.74 10.97 7.80
CA GLN A 97 -1.37 12.38 8.04
C GLN A 97 -1.66 12.77 9.50
N ALA A 98 -1.08 13.90 9.92
CA ALA A 98 -1.37 14.45 11.24
C ALA A 98 -2.86 14.81 11.36
N THR A 99 -3.55 14.21 12.35
CA THR A 99 -4.97 14.55 12.61
C THR A 99 -5.12 15.98 13.10
N PRO A 100 -6.25 16.64 12.82
CA PRO A 100 -6.61 17.88 13.50
C PRO A 100 -6.60 17.70 15.03
N ARG A 101 -6.30 18.78 15.76
CA ARG A 101 -6.45 18.78 17.22
C ARG A 101 -7.92 18.99 17.55
N ASP A 102 -8.62 17.92 17.78
CA ASP A 102 -10.03 17.97 18.13
C ASP A 102 -10.23 18.49 19.56
N THR A 103 -11.13 19.45 19.70
CA THR A 103 -11.56 19.97 20.99
C THR A 103 -13.06 20.13 20.99
N GLY A 104 -13.72 19.74 22.09
CA GLY A 104 -15.17 19.82 22.23
C GLY A 104 -15.85 18.48 21.93
N ALA A 105 -16.94 18.52 21.16
CA ALA A 105 -17.65 17.29 20.78
C ALA A 105 -16.91 16.54 19.70
N MET A 106 -16.62 15.27 19.93
CA MET A 106 -15.95 14.38 18.98
C MET A 106 -16.95 13.91 17.92
N ASP A 107 -16.42 13.43 16.77
CA ASP A 107 -17.23 12.89 15.64
C ASP A 107 -18.26 13.87 15.05
N THR A 108 -18.03 15.18 15.21
CA THR A 108 -18.88 16.21 14.61
C THR A 108 -18.52 16.50 13.15
N HIS A 109 -17.31 16.16 12.77
CA HIS A 109 -16.82 16.25 11.38
C HIS A 109 -16.79 14.87 10.75
N ILE A 110 -17.42 14.71 9.61
CA ILE A 110 -17.42 13.47 8.84
C ILE A 110 -16.76 13.75 7.49
N ASP A 111 -15.61 13.13 7.27
CA ASP A 111 -14.95 13.16 5.97
C ASP A 111 -15.79 12.47 4.92
N ARG A 112 -15.92 13.07 3.75
CA ARG A 112 -16.70 12.53 2.65
C ARG A 112 -15.98 12.61 1.34
N GLN A 113 -16.08 11.54 0.57
CA GLN A 113 -15.61 11.46 -0.80
C GLN A 113 -16.74 11.01 -1.71
N HIS A 114 -17.08 11.85 -2.66
CA HIS A 114 -18.21 11.69 -3.54
C HIS A 114 -17.79 11.21 -4.92
N LEU A 115 -18.69 10.56 -5.63
CA LEU A 115 -18.59 10.38 -7.07
C LEU A 115 -19.16 11.61 -7.78
N ALA A 116 -18.36 12.23 -8.65
CA ALA A 116 -18.76 13.37 -9.46
C ALA A 116 -18.49 13.11 -10.94
N ILE A 117 -19.23 13.79 -11.80
CA ILE A 117 -19.09 13.75 -13.27
C ILE A 117 -18.82 15.17 -13.77
N VAL A 118 -17.84 15.31 -14.67
CA VAL A 118 -17.53 16.53 -15.41
C VAL A 118 -17.89 16.33 -16.87
N ASP A 119 -18.68 17.24 -17.44
CA ASP A 119 -18.92 17.31 -18.89
C ASP A 119 -17.66 17.84 -19.58
N VAL A 120 -17.13 17.10 -20.54
CA VAL A 120 -15.85 17.45 -21.21
C VAL A 120 -15.98 18.72 -22.06
N ALA A 121 -17.14 18.92 -22.69
CA ALA A 121 -17.34 20.05 -23.57
C ALA A 121 -17.52 21.37 -22.82
N HIS A 122 -18.26 21.35 -21.72
CA HIS A 122 -18.70 22.56 -21.00
C HIS A 122 -17.97 22.76 -19.66
N GLY A 123 -17.25 21.75 -19.14
CA GLY A 123 -16.53 21.82 -17.86
C GLY A 123 -17.45 21.85 -16.63
N GLN A 124 -18.73 21.57 -16.78
CA GLN A 124 -19.69 21.54 -15.69
C GLN A 124 -19.52 20.26 -14.88
N MET A 125 -19.28 20.40 -13.57
CA MET A 125 -19.20 19.30 -12.63
C MET A 125 -20.55 19.11 -11.91
N LYS A 126 -20.94 17.84 -11.71
CA LYS A 126 -22.09 17.45 -10.92
C LYS A 126 -21.73 16.29 -10.01
N VAL A 127 -21.94 16.44 -8.69
CA VAL A 127 -21.89 15.34 -7.73
C VAL A 127 -23.08 14.41 -7.96
N ILE A 128 -22.83 13.11 -8.03
CA ILE A 128 -23.82 12.07 -8.38
C ILE A 128 -24.14 11.19 -7.18
N SER A 129 -23.16 10.87 -6.33
CA SER A 129 -23.41 10.05 -5.14
C SER A 129 -24.28 10.78 -4.10
N LYS A 130 -24.93 10.01 -3.25
CA LYS A 130 -25.71 10.56 -2.13
C LYS A 130 -24.80 11.28 -1.12
N PRO A 131 -25.33 12.29 -0.38
CA PRO A 131 -24.52 13.06 0.56
C PRO A 131 -23.97 12.26 1.75
N ASP A 132 -24.61 11.15 2.13
CA ASP A 132 -24.24 10.29 3.25
C ASP A 132 -23.32 9.12 2.84
N LEU A 133 -23.01 9.00 1.55
CA LEU A 133 -22.22 7.91 1.00
C LEU A 133 -20.77 8.35 0.77
N TYR A 134 -19.82 7.61 1.33
CA TYR A 134 -18.42 7.69 0.99
C TYR A 134 -18.11 6.68 -0.12
N VAL A 135 -17.58 7.16 -1.25
CA VAL A 135 -17.20 6.32 -2.40
C VAL A 135 -15.68 6.17 -2.42
N TYR A 136 -15.18 4.95 -2.29
CA TYR A 136 -13.72 4.67 -2.29
C TYR A 136 -13.17 4.49 -3.70
N GLU A 137 -13.88 3.70 -4.52
CA GLU A 137 -13.49 3.37 -5.88
C GLU A 137 -14.72 3.28 -6.77
N PHE A 138 -14.52 3.43 -8.06
CA PHE A 138 -15.61 3.32 -9.02
C PHE A 138 -15.13 2.84 -10.39
N ASP A 139 -16.07 2.32 -11.18
CA ASP A 139 -15.87 2.06 -12.59
C ASP A 139 -17.16 2.32 -13.39
N TRP A 140 -17.03 2.76 -14.65
CA TRP A 140 -18.15 2.94 -15.53
C TRP A 140 -18.68 1.60 -16.03
N SER A 141 -20.01 1.43 -16.08
CA SER A 141 -20.60 0.36 -16.89
C SER A 141 -20.26 0.56 -18.36
N PRO A 142 -20.14 -0.51 -19.16
CA PRO A 142 -19.89 -0.38 -20.61
C PRO A 142 -20.93 0.45 -21.35
N SER A 143 -22.15 0.53 -20.83
CA SER A 143 -23.23 1.36 -21.37
C SER A 143 -23.11 2.85 -21.03
N GLY A 144 -22.23 3.25 -20.10
CA GLY A 144 -22.13 4.61 -19.57
C GLY A 144 -23.34 5.09 -18.77
N ARG A 145 -24.23 4.18 -18.34
CA ARG A 145 -25.49 4.52 -17.64
C ARG A 145 -25.40 4.34 -16.14
N GLU A 146 -24.49 3.51 -15.65
CA GLU A 146 -24.30 3.22 -14.23
C GLU A 146 -22.80 3.18 -13.91
N PHE A 147 -22.51 3.29 -12.64
CA PHE A 147 -21.21 2.98 -12.06
C PHE A 147 -21.33 1.75 -11.18
N VAL A 148 -20.28 0.96 -11.06
CA VAL A 148 -20.03 0.16 -9.87
C VAL A 148 -19.14 0.97 -8.94
N VAL A 149 -19.41 0.90 -7.65
CA VAL A 149 -18.62 1.57 -6.59
C VAL A 149 -18.37 0.62 -5.44
N SER A 150 -17.21 0.77 -4.78
CA SER A 150 -17.02 0.35 -3.40
C SER A 150 -17.35 1.55 -2.50
N SER A 151 -18.22 1.35 -1.52
CA SER A 151 -18.77 2.46 -0.75
C SER A 151 -19.23 2.04 0.64
N ALA A 152 -19.27 3.01 1.57
CA ALA A 152 -19.83 2.85 2.91
C ALA A 152 -20.48 4.15 3.36
N ASN A 153 -21.35 4.08 4.38
CA ASN A 153 -21.85 5.26 5.05
C ASN A 153 -20.87 5.71 6.14
N GLY A 154 -20.84 7.01 6.44
CA GLY A 154 -20.03 7.58 7.51
C GLY A 154 -18.61 7.96 7.07
N SER A 155 -17.68 8.07 8.01
CA SER A 155 -16.32 8.51 7.75
C SER A 155 -15.51 7.47 6.97
N GLY A 156 -14.84 7.93 5.93
CA GLY A 156 -14.18 7.07 4.96
C GLY A 156 -13.04 6.25 5.52
N ASN A 157 -12.19 6.82 6.33
CA ASN A 157 -10.97 6.16 6.79
C ASN A 157 -11.26 4.89 7.61
N ASN A 158 -12.28 4.92 8.46
CA ASN A 158 -12.64 3.78 9.29
C ASN A 158 -13.51 2.75 8.58
N ASN A 159 -14.34 3.15 7.62
CA ASN A 159 -15.42 2.30 7.10
C ASN A 159 -15.07 1.58 5.79
N TRP A 160 -13.85 1.71 5.27
CA TRP A 160 -13.42 0.98 4.08
C TRP A 160 -13.52 -0.54 4.25
N TRP A 161 -13.17 -1.06 5.42
CA TRP A 161 -13.20 -2.50 5.72
C TRP A 161 -14.60 -3.10 5.78
N VAL A 162 -15.63 -2.25 5.91
CA VAL A 162 -17.05 -2.66 5.89
C VAL A 162 -17.77 -2.21 4.61
N ALA A 163 -17.01 -1.76 3.61
CA ALA A 163 -17.53 -1.33 2.33
C ALA A 163 -18.28 -2.44 1.59
N ARG A 164 -19.21 -2.04 0.74
CA ARG A 164 -20.02 -2.91 -0.11
C ARG A 164 -19.93 -2.48 -1.56
N LEU A 165 -20.36 -3.36 -2.45
CA LEU A 165 -20.52 -3.05 -3.87
C LEU A 165 -21.92 -2.50 -4.13
N GLU A 166 -21.98 -1.33 -4.74
CA GLU A 166 -23.23 -0.68 -5.14
C GLU A 166 -23.16 -0.24 -6.59
N ALA A 167 -24.33 -0.19 -7.27
CA ALA A 167 -24.46 0.48 -8.55
C ALA A 167 -25.09 1.86 -8.35
N ILE A 168 -24.55 2.88 -9.02
CA ILE A 168 -25.07 4.25 -9.02
C ILE A 168 -25.48 4.64 -10.43
N ASP A 169 -26.76 5.02 -10.63
CA ASP A 169 -27.28 5.57 -11.89
C ASP A 169 -26.58 6.89 -12.22
N ALA A 170 -25.92 6.97 -13.37
CA ALA A 170 -25.10 8.13 -13.76
C ALA A 170 -25.89 9.42 -14.00
N SER A 171 -27.21 9.34 -14.19
CA SER A 171 -28.06 10.51 -14.42
C SER A 171 -28.77 11.00 -13.17
N ARG A 172 -29.29 10.07 -12.35
CA ARG A 172 -30.17 10.33 -11.21
C ARG A 172 -29.50 10.14 -9.86
N GLY A 173 -28.35 9.45 -9.80
CA GLY A 173 -27.67 9.10 -8.54
C GLY A 173 -28.44 8.05 -7.71
N ALA A 174 -29.37 7.31 -8.34
CA ALA A 174 -30.07 6.23 -7.66
C ALA A 174 -29.11 5.09 -7.35
N VAL A 175 -29.12 4.62 -6.10
CA VAL A 175 -28.20 3.58 -5.59
C VAL A 175 -28.93 2.25 -5.50
N ARG A 176 -28.28 1.18 -5.92
CA ARG A 176 -28.71 -0.21 -5.82
C ARG A 176 -27.57 -1.06 -5.26
N GLU A 177 -27.79 -1.78 -4.19
CA GLU A 177 -26.80 -2.72 -3.65
C GLU A 177 -26.59 -3.87 -4.65
N ILE A 178 -25.35 -4.24 -4.88
CA ILE A 178 -24.94 -5.39 -5.70
C ILE A 178 -24.56 -6.55 -4.80
N ALA A 179 -23.64 -6.31 -3.86
CA ALA A 179 -23.20 -7.32 -2.89
C ALA A 179 -22.55 -6.67 -1.67
N LYS A 180 -22.62 -7.40 -0.56
CA LYS A 180 -21.87 -7.09 0.67
C LYS A 180 -20.95 -8.28 0.98
N PRO A 181 -19.74 -8.33 0.41
CA PRO A 181 -18.77 -9.38 0.70
C PRO A 181 -18.40 -9.40 2.19
N ALA A 182 -18.02 -10.58 2.69
CA ALA A 182 -17.60 -10.74 4.08
C ALA A 182 -16.13 -10.35 4.33
N MET A 183 -15.44 -9.82 3.31
CA MET A 183 -14.04 -9.41 3.36
C MET A 183 -13.88 -8.04 2.71
N GLN A 184 -12.69 -7.45 2.84
CA GLN A 184 -12.34 -6.21 2.19
C GLN A 184 -12.34 -6.39 0.67
N ILE A 185 -12.75 -5.34 -0.04
CA ILE A 185 -12.89 -5.31 -1.50
C ILE A 185 -12.08 -4.16 -2.09
N ALA A 186 -11.47 -4.41 -3.24
CA ALA A 186 -10.75 -3.41 -4.00
C ALA A 186 -10.96 -3.58 -5.50
N GLN A 187 -10.84 -2.50 -6.25
CA GLN A 187 -10.84 -2.43 -7.69
C GLN A 187 -12.08 -3.07 -8.35
N PRO A 188 -13.30 -2.66 -8.02
CA PRO A 188 -14.48 -3.17 -8.69
C PRO A 188 -14.51 -2.70 -10.15
N LEU A 189 -14.59 -3.65 -11.10
CA LEU A 189 -14.60 -3.40 -12.54
C LEU A 189 -15.73 -4.15 -13.22
N TRP A 190 -16.46 -3.46 -14.11
CA TRP A 190 -17.44 -4.08 -14.99
C TRP A 190 -16.78 -4.98 -16.03
N SER A 191 -17.37 -6.15 -16.27
CA SER A 191 -17.03 -6.94 -17.46
C SER A 191 -17.39 -6.17 -18.75
N PRO A 192 -16.65 -6.36 -19.87
CA PRO A 192 -16.91 -5.63 -21.11
C PRO A 192 -18.31 -5.85 -21.71
N ASP A 193 -18.96 -6.96 -21.41
CA ASP A 193 -20.32 -7.25 -21.82
C ASP A 193 -21.40 -6.73 -20.85
N GLY A 194 -20.99 -6.16 -19.71
CA GLY A 194 -21.85 -5.57 -18.70
C GLY A 194 -22.65 -6.57 -17.86
N ARG A 195 -22.30 -7.86 -17.86
CA ARG A 195 -23.05 -8.90 -17.15
C ARG A 195 -22.54 -9.17 -15.74
N GLU A 196 -21.26 -8.95 -15.53
CA GLU A 196 -20.58 -9.24 -14.26
C GLU A 196 -19.75 -8.05 -13.78
N ILE A 197 -19.46 -8.07 -12.50
CA ILE A 197 -18.50 -7.20 -11.85
C ILE A 197 -17.44 -8.11 -11.24
N ALA A 198 -16.17 -7.84 -11.55
CA ALA A 198 -15.05 -8.47 -10.86
C ALA A 198 -14.42 -7.50 -9.86
N PHE A 199 -13.81 -8.05 -8.81
CA PHE A 199 -13.07 -7.29 -7.81
C PHE A 199 -12.02 -8.17 -7.14
N ILE A 200 -11.05 -7.55 -6.47
CA ILE A 200 -10.11 -8.26 -5.61
C ILE A 200 -10.72 -8.27 -4.20
N GLY A 201 -10.79 -9.44 -3.60
CA GLY A 201 -11.22 -9.63 -2.22
C GLY A 201 -10.15 -10.34 -1.41
N GLY A 202 -9.94 -9.91 -0.16
CA GLY A 202 -8.95 -10.50 0.72
C GLY A 202 -8.88 -9.83 2.08
N LEU A 203 -7.99 -10.32 2.91
CA LEU A 203 -7.67 -9.71 4.18
C LEU A 203 -6.64 -8.60 3.96
N MET A 204 -7.08 -7.36 4.04
CA MET A 204 -6.27 -6.17 3.81
C MET A 204 -6.23 -5.33 5.09
N SER A 205 -5.12 -4.65 5.36
CA SER A 205 -4.93 -3.88 6.59
C SER A 205 -5.10 -2.38 6.41
N ASP A 206 -4.84 -1.85 5.22
CA ASP A 206 -4.89 -0.41 4.94
C ASP A 206 -5.69 -0.12 3.67
N GLN A 207 -6.36 1.02 3.65
CA GLN A 207 -7.02 1.52 2.44
C GLN A 207 -6.00 1.68 1.31
N GLY A 208 -6.29 1.09 0.14
CA GLY A 208 -5.37 1.10 -1.00
C GLY A 208 -4.27 0.03 -0.95
N SER A 209 -4.13 -0.72 0.15
CA SER A 209 -3.30 -1.92 0.19
C SER A 209 -4.07 -3.09 -0.41
N THR A 210 -3.67 -3.56 -1.59
CA THR A 210 -4.42 -4.56 -2.34
C THR A 210 -3.62 -5.85 -2.51
N GLY A 211 -4.22 -6.94 -2.08
CA GLY A 211 -3.73 -8.30 -2.32
C GLY A 211 -4.81 -9.30 -1.95
N GLY A 212 -5.06 -10.29 -2.78
CA GLY A 212 -6.09 -11.27 -2.50
C GLY A 212 -6.42 -12.15 -3.70
N ASP A 213 -7.64 -12.69 -3.70
CA ASP A 213 -8.19 -13.51 -4.77
C ASP A 213 -9.09 -12.67 -5.70
N LEU A 214 -9.31 -13.16 -6.92
CA LEU A 214 -10.27 -12.58 -7.86
C LEU A 214 -11.66 -13.11 -7.53
N TYR A 215 -12.61 -12.19 -7.42
CA TYR A 215 -14.03 -12.51 -7.22
C TYR A 215 -14.87 -11.97 -8.37
N THR A 216 -16.00 -12.61 -8.64
CA THR A 216 -17.05 -12.10 -9.54
C THR A 216 -18.42 -12.12 -8.85
N VAL A 217 -19.31 -11.24 -9.35
CA VAL A 217 -20.73 -11.18 -8.96
C VAL A 217 -21.54 -10.73 -10.16
N PRO A 218 -22.78 -11.26 -10.38
CA PRO A 218 -23.67 -10.74 -11.43
C PRO A 218 -23.91 -9.23 -11.26
N ALA A 219 -23.88 -8.49 -12.34
CA ALA A 219 -24.08 -7.03 -12.32
C ALA A 219 -25.45 -6.62 -11.77
N THR A 220 -26.44 -7.53 -11.79
CA THR A 220 -27.76 -7.35 -11.19
C THR A 220 -27.79 -7.59 -9.68
N GLY A 221 -26.67 -8.04 -9.12
CA GLY A 221 -26.56 -8.50 -7.73
C GLY A 221 -26.79 -10.00 -7.61
N GLY A 222 -26.36 -10.57 -6.49
CA GLY A 222 -26.51 -12.00 -6.22
C GLY A 222 -25.33 -12.59 -5.46
N ALA A 223 -25.08 -13.89 -5.64
CA ALA A 223 -24.01 -14.60 -4.97
C ALA A 223 -22.64 -14.14 -5.49
N VAL A 224 -21.74 -13.85 -4.58
CA VAL A 224 -20.33 -13.58 -4.85
C VAL A 224 -19.61 -14.92 -5.04
N HIS A 225 -18.82 -15.02 -6.11
CA HIS A 225 -18.06 -16.21 -6.45
C HIS A 225 -16.56 -15.94 -6.36
N ASP A 226 -15.84 -16.75 -5.56
CA ASP A 226 -14.39 -16.77 -5.55
C ASP A 226 -13.88 -17.52 -6.78
N VAL A 227 -13.23 -16.77 -7.67
CA VAL A 227 -12.74 -17.31 -8.95
C VAL A 227 -11.41 -18.04 -8.79
N THR A 228 -10.57 -17.58 -7.84
CA THR A 228 -9.19 -18.08 -7.66
C THR A 228 -8.95 -18.66 -6.26
N PRO A 229 -9.84 -19.53 -5.74
CA PRO A 229 -9.68 -20.07 -4.40
C PRO A 229 -8.38 -20.84 -4.27
N ASN A 230 -7.63 -20.59 -3.20
CA ASN A 230 -6.35 -21.25 -2.89
C ASN A 230 -5.19 -20.97 -3.89
N ILE A 231 -5.27 -19.92 -4.69
CA ILE A 231 -4.13 -19.47 -5.51
C ILE A 231 -2.93 -19.19 -4.58
N LYS A 232 -1.69 -19.45 -5.08
CA LYS A 232 -0.46 -19.31 -4.28
C LYS A 232 0.30 -18.00 -4.54
N VAL A 233 -0.37 -17.04 -5.13
CA VAL A 233 0.08 -15.68 -5.38
C VAL A 233 -0.97 -14.70 -4.86
N SER A 234 -0.60 -13.46 -4.60
CA SER A 234 -1.56 -12.42 -4.24
C SER A 234 -1.81 -11.54 -5.47
N LEU A 235 -3.05 -11.52 -5.99
CA LEU A 235 -3.42 -10.59 -7.04
C LEU A 235 -3.40 -9.17 -6.47
N THR A 236 -2.84 -8.23 -7.21
CA THR A 236 -2.69 -6.83 -6.78
C THR A 236 -3.48 -5.86 -7.63
N THR A 237 -3.51 -6.06 -8.94
CA THR A 237 -4.40 -5.33 -9.86
C THR A 237 -4.86 -6.26 -10.98
N PHE A 238 -5.94 -5.89 -11.64
CA PHE A 238 -6.39 -6.61 -12.84
C PHE A 238 -7.12 -5.69 -13.82
N ARG A 239 -7.24 -6.15 -15.06
CA ARG A 239 -8.07 -5.53 -16.10
C ARG A 239 -8.74 -6.61 -16.96
N TRP A 240 -9.97 -6.39 -17.33
CA TRP A 240 -10.65 -7.25 -18.29
C TRP A 240 -9.98 -7.16 -19.66
N ARG A 241 -9.72 -8.30 -20.28
CA ARG A 241 -9.31 -8.43 -21.68
C ARG A 241 -10.51 -8.69 -22.60
N ASN A 242 -11.45 -9.45 -22.11
CA ASN A 242 -12.74 -9.79 -22.69
C ASN A 242 -13.65 -10.31 -21.56
N ALA A 243 -14.91 -10.68 -21.88
CA ALA A 243 -15.87 -11.14 -20.87
C ALA A 243 -15.48 -12.44 -20.11
N GLY A 244 -14.51 -13.20 -20.60
CA GLY A 244 -14.07 -14.46 -19.98
C GLY A 244 -12.65 -14.44 -19.42
N SER A 245 -11.91 -13.33 -19.51
CA SER A 245 -10.51 -13.31 -19.11
C SER A 245 -10.05 -11.95 -18.63
N VAL A 246 -9.24 -11.95 -17.56
CA VAL A 246 -8.55 -10.76 -17.05
C VAL A 246 -7.04 -10.88 -17.25
N LEU A 247 -6.35 -9.75 -17.43
CA LEU A 247 -4.91 -9.61 -17.24
C LEU A 247 -4.71 -9.14 -15.81
N ALA A 248 -3.87 -9.85 -15.05
CA ALA A 248 -3.61 -9.55 -13.65
C ALA A 248 -2.12 -9.33 -13.38
N THR A 249 -1.81 -8.48 -12.40
CA THR A 249 -0.52 -8.41 -11.76
C THR A 249 -0.59 -9.10 -10.41
N MET A 250 0.52 -9.70 -10.00
CA MET A 250 0.58 -10.52 -8.80
C MET A 250 1.92 -10.36 -8.10
N LEU A 251 1.90 -10.58 -6.79
CA LEU A 251 3.09 -10.83 -6.00
C LEU A 251 3.25 -12.34 -5.77
N SER A 252 4.48 -12.84 -5.95
CA SER A 252 4.83 -14.23 -5.76
C SER A 252 6.22 -14.36 -5.15
N HIS A 253 6.31 -14.67 -3.84
CA HIS A 253 7.58 -14.87 -3.12
C HIS A 253 8.63 -13.76 -3.34
N GLY A 254 8.18 -12.51 -3.36
CA GLY A 254 9.00 -11.32 -3.58
C GLY A 254 9.22 -10.94 -5.06
N ALA A 255 8.77 -11.77 -6.01
CA ALA A 255 8.75 -11.46 -7.42
C ALA A 255 7.45 -10.77 -7.84
N SER A 256 7.51 -9.93 -8.86
CA SER A 256 6.33 -9.41 -9.56
C SER A 256 5.99 -10.30 -10.75
N GLU A 257 4.72 -10.60 -10.92
CA GLU A 257 4.22 -11.44 -12.02
C GLU A 257 3.11 -10.75 -12.81
N ILE A 258 3.03 -11.07 -14.10
CA ILE A 258 1.90 -10.74 -14.98
C ILE A 258 1.35 -12.06 -15.53
N GLY A 259 0.06 -12.24 -15.45
CA GLY A 259 -0.62 -13.43 -15.95
C GLY A 259 -2.03 -13.13 -16.43
N THR A 260 -2.64 -14.09 -17.10
CA THR A 260 -4.07 -14.06 -17.40
C THR A 260 -4.81 -15.04 -16.49
N VAL A 261 -5.98 -14.64 -16.04
CA VAL A 261 -6.89 -15.50 -15.26
C VAL A 261 -8.18 -15.66 -16.05
N ASP A 262 -8.60 -16.89 -16.24
CA ASP A 262 -9.93 -17.20 -16.75
C ASP A 262 -10.97 -16.85 -15.69
N ALA A 263 -11.90 -15.97 -16.01
CA ALA A 263 -12.84 -15.39 -15.05
C ALA A 263 -13.93 -16.37 -14.56
N HIS A 264 -14.06 -17.54 -15.20
CA HIS A 264 -15.06 -18.54 -14.85
C HIS A 264 -14.45 -19.76 -14.15
N THR A 265 -13.23 -20.15 -14.52
CA THR A 265 -12.57 -21.36 -14.02
C THR A 265 -11.45 -21.05 -13.02
N GLY A 266 -11.00 -19.81 -12.94
CA GLY A 266 -9.85 -19.39 -12.14
C GLY A 266 -8.50 -19.88 -12.66
N ALA A 267 -8.45 -20.46 -13.85
CA ALA A 267 -7.21 -20.96 -14.42
C ALA A 267 -6.23 -19.80 -14.67
N LEU A 268 -5.11 -19.81 -13.93
CA LEU A 268 -4.02 -18.85 -14.08
C LEU A 268 -3.04 -19.34 -15.14
N GLN A 269 -2.76 -18.48 -16.13
CA GLN A 269 -1.70 -18.66 -17.09
C GLN A 269 -0.64 -17.57 -16.89
N PRO A 270 0.52 -17.90 -16.30
CA PRO A 270 1.63 -16.95 -16.18
C PRO A 270 2.13 -16.53 -17.56
N LEU A 271 2.36 -15.23 -17.73
CA LEU A 271 2.95 -14.64 -18.94
C LEU A 271 4.38 -14.17 -18.71
N TRP A 272 4.65 -13.66 -17.53
CA TRP A 272 5.96 -13.12 -17.17
C TRP A 272 6.13 -13.05 -15.65
N SER A 273 7.35 -13.33 -15.17
CA SER A 273 7.75 -13.19 -13.77
C SER A 273 9.14 -12.56 -13.72
N VAL A 274 9.38 -11.70 -12.72
CA VAL A 274 10.66 -10.99 -12.54
C VAL A 274 10.91 -10.67 -11.06
N ASP A 275 12.16 -10.86 -10.62
CA ASP A 275 12.62 -10.49 -9.27
C ASP A 275 12.84 -8.97 -9.13
N GLU A 276 11.88 -8.18 -9.59
CA GLU A 276 11.89 -6.73 -9.58
C GLU A 276 10.50 -6.21 -9.17
N SER A 277 10.42 -4.97 -8.75
CA SER A 277 9.14 -4.28 -8.64
C SER A 277 8.69 -3.76 -9.99
N ILE A 278 7.39 -3.95 -10.27
CA ILE A 278 6.71 -3.34 -11.42
C ILE A 278 5.63 -2.41 -10.91
N LEU A 279 5.63 -1.17 -11.38
CA LEU A 279 4.77 -0.11 -10.87
C LEU A 279 4.12 0.63 -12.04
N SER A 280 2.96 1.23 -11.85
CA SER A 280 2.39 2.21 -12.77
C SER A 280 2.30 3.62 -12.16
N GLY A 281 2.68 3.78 -10.89
CA GLY A 281 2.96 5.11 -10.34
C GLY A 281 2.41 5.48 -8.97
N ARG A 282 1.68 4.66 -8.22
CA ARG A 282 1.06 5.13 -6.97
C ARG A 282 1.47 4.42 -5.69
N THR A 283 1.60 3.11 -5.69
CA THR A 283 1.81 2.36 -4.45
C THR A 283 3.11 1.58 -4.52
N ARG A 284 4.07 1.92 -3.68
CA ARG A 284 5.33 1.17 -3.57
C ARG A 284 5.05 -0.26 -3.11
N GLY A 285 5.69 -1.21 -3.79
CA GLY A 285 5.65 -2.63 -3.42
C GLY A 285 4.43 -3.40 -3.93
N ILE A 286 3.43 -2.74 -4.51
CA ILE A 286 2.28 -3.42 -5.12
C ILE A 286 2.41 -3.36 -6.64
N PRO A 287 2.55 -4.50 -7.34
CA PRO A 287 2.61 -4.54 -8.79
C PRO A 287 1.38 -3.93 -9.44
N GLU A 288 1.61 -2.95 -10.32
CA GLU A 288 0.57 -2.30 -11.09
C GLU A 288 1.06 -2.03 -12.51
N ILE A 289 0.18 -2.09 -13.51
CA ILE A 289 0.52 -1.86 -14.92
C ILE A 289 -0.55 -1.04 -15.63
N SER A 290 -0.14 -0.32 -16.67
CA SER A 290 -1.05 0.16 -17.71
C SER A 290 -1.05 -0.83 -18.86
N ALA A 291 -2.23 -1.15 -19.44
CA ALA A 291 -2.34 -2.14 -20.51
C ALA A 291 -3.26 -1.65 -21.64
N THR A 292 -3.03 -2.16 -22.84
CA THR A 292 -3.99 -2.07 -23.94
C THR A 292 -5.28 -2.82 -23.58
N THR A 293 -6.37 -2.46 -24.21
CA THR A 293 -7.69 -3.06 -23.91
C THR A 293 -7.70 -4.59 -24.06
N ASP A 294 -6.97 -5.13 -25.03
CA ASP A 294 -6.84 -6.58 -25.26
C ASP A 294 -5.73 -7.23 -24.43
N GLY A 295 -4.98 -6.45 -23.66
CA GLY A 295 -3.85 -6.91 -22.87
C GLY A 295 -2.64 -7.41 -23.66
N SER A 296 -2.57 -7.08 -24.97
CA SER A 296 -1.47 -7.50 -25.85
C SER A 296 -0.17 -6.74 -25.57
N ALA A 297 -0.26 -5.54 -25.02
CA ALA A 297 0.87 -4.72 -24.61
C ALA A 297 0.62 -4.08 -23.25
N VAL A 298 1.70 -3.89 -22.49
CA VAL A 298 1.70 -3.23 -21.19
C VAL A 298 2.75 -2.13 -21.16
N ALA A 299 2.55 -1.15 -20.29
CA ALA A 299 3.53 -0.15 -19.92
C ALA A 299 3.62 -0.11 -18.39
N LEU A 300 4.84 -0.05 -17.88
CA LEU A 300 5.12 -0.09 -16.44
C LEU A 300 6.47 0.54 -16.13
N VAL A 301 6.69 0.87 -14.87
CA VAL A 301 8.01 1.21 -14.35
C VAL A 301 8.62 -0.07 -13.78
N ARG A 302 9.86 -0.40 -14.18
CA ARG A 302 10.66 -1.48 -13.58
C ARG A 302 11.74 -0.86 -12.73
N GLU A 303 11.92 -1.42 -11.56
CA GLU A 303 12.98 -1.08 -10.62
C GLU A 303 13.35 -2.28 -9.76
N SER A 304 14.52 -2.25 -9.15
CA SER A 304 14.91 -3.25 -8.15
C SER A 304 15.84 -2.65 -7.11
N LEU A 305 16.19 -3.43 -6.10
CA LEU A 305 17.25 -3.06 -5.15
C LEU A 305 18.62 -2.82 -5.81
N ALA A 306 18.78 -3.14 -7.08
CA ALA A 306 20.02 -2.93 -7.85
C ALA A 306 19.86 -1.95 -9.03
N THR A 307 18.65 -1.70 -9.48
CA THR A 307 18.38 -0.97 -10.74
C THR A 307 17.37 0.14 -10.49
N ALA A 308 17.75 1.36 -10.84
CA ALA A 308 16.89 2.54 -10.71
C ALA A 308 15.68 2.46 -11.65
N PRO A 309 14.55 3.13 -11.28
CA PRO A 309 13.30 3.04 -12.02
C PRO A 309 13.40 3.60 -13.44
N GLU A 310 12.89 2.84 -14.42
CA GLU A 310 12.74 3.26 -15.81
C GLU A 310 11.42 2.76 -16.37
N VAL A 311 10.88 3.47 -17.37
CA VAL A 311 9.65 3.07 -18.05
C VAL A 311 9.96 2.03 -19.12
N TRP A 312 9.16 0.98 -19.13
CA TRP A 312 9.22 -0.12 -20.09
C TRP A 312 7.85 -0.33 -20.71
N ALA A 313 7.79 -0.72 -21.97
CA ALA A 313 6.55 -1.10 -22.63
C ALA A 313 6.77 -2.21 -23.69
N GLY A 314 5.68 -2.90 -24.01
CA GLY A 314 5.64 -3.98 -25.00
C GLY A 314 4.77 -5.14 -24.56
N PRO A 315 4.77 -6.25 -25.29
CA PRO A 315 4.09 -7.47 -24.87
C PRO A 315 4.65 -7.98 -23.53
N PRO A 316 3.83 -8.51 -22.62
CA PRO A 316 4.32 -9.12 -21.38
C PRO A 316 5.46 -10.12 -21.67
N GLY A 317 6.56 -9.99 -20.93
CA GLY A 317 7.78 -10.80 -21.13
C GLY A 317 8.69 -10.38 -22.29
N ARG A 318 8.28 -9.42 -23.12
CA ARG A 318 9.10 -8.86 -24.21
C ARG A 318 9.06 -7.33 -24.20
N LEU A 319 9.38 -6.77 -23.05
CA LEU A 319 9.35 -5.33 -22.81
C LEU A 319 10.62 -4.66 -23.36
N THR A 320 10.45 -3.47 -23.92
CA THR A 320 11.53 -2.57 -24.33
C THR A 320 11.62 -1.38 -23.38
N GLN A 321 12.83 -1.02 -22.96
CA GLN A 321 13.07 0.18 -22.16
C GLN A 321 12.80 1.43 -23.00
N LEU A 322 11.95 2.33 -22.48
CA LEU A 322 11.58 3.57 -23.15
C LEU A 322 12.27 4.81 -22.60
N THR A 323 12.69 4.77 -21.34
CA THR A 323 13.36 5.92 -20.70
C THR A 323 14.76 5.55 -20.24
N HIS A 324 15.61 6.56 -20.12
CA HIS A 324 16.98 6.48 -19.62
C HIS A 324 17.25 7.62 -18.63
N ALA A 325 16.20 8.00 -17.87
CA ALA A 325 16.24 9.14 -16.96
C ALA A 325 17.22 8.93 -15.79
N ASN A 326 17.39 7.68 -15.37
CA ASN A 326 18.20 7.32 -14.21
C ASN A 326 19.47 6.54 -14.58
N THR A 327 19.98 6.65 -15.81
CA THR A 327 21.16 5.89 -16.31
C THR A 327 22.40 6.03 -15.43
N GLY A 328 22.57 7.14 -14.74
CA GLY A 328 23.69 7.42 -13.83
C GLY A 328 23.48 6.96 -12.39
N ALA A 329 22.25 6.65 -12.00
CA ALA A 329 21.94 6.29 -10.63
C ALA A 329 22.60 4.95 -10.25
N ARG A 330 23.13 4.90 -9.05
CA ARG A 330 23.73 3.70 -8.47
C ARG A 330 23.20 3.53 -7.05
N PRO A 331 22.97 2.30 -6.59
CA PRO A 331 22.64 2.04 -5.19
C PRO A 331 23.71 2.63 -4.26
N SER A 332 23.26 3.34 -3.23
CA SER A 332 24.12 3.79 -2.11
C SER A 332 24.10 2.78 -0.96
N TRP A 333 23.78 1.53 -1.25
CA TRP A 333 23.71 0.38 -0.35
C TRP A 333 24.38 -0.84 -1.00
N GLY A 334 24.58 -1.89 -0.20
CA GLY A 334 25.23 -3.12 -0.66
C GLY A 334 24.31 -3.99 -1.52
N LYS A 335 24.87 -5.08 -2.03
CA LYS A 335 24.14 -6.09 -2.79
C LYS A 335 22.92 -6.57 -1.99
N ALA A 336 21.79 -6.80 -2.65
CA ALA A 336 20.62 -7.42 -2.07
C ALA A 336 20.37 -8.83 -2.64
N VAL A 337 19.78 -9.71 -1.83
CA VAL A 337 19.41 -11.06 -2.24
C VAL A 337 18.02 -11.41 -1.70
N ASN A 338 17.24 -12.16 -2.46
CA ASN A 338 16.01 -12.80 -2.01
C ASN A 338 16.38 -14.05 -1.21
N VAL A 339 15.91 -14.15 0.03
CA VAL A 339 16.17 -15.27 0.95
C VAL A 339 14.87 -16.01 1.20
N GLN A 340 14.92 -17.32 1.10
CA GLN A 340 13.78 -18.20 1.40
C GLN A 340 14.14 -19.18 2.50
N TRP A 341 13.16 -19.49 3.35
CA TRP A 341 13.28 -20.47 4.42
C TRP A 341 11.94 -21.16 4.67
N HIS A 342 11.95 -22.25 5.38
CA HIS A 342 10.74 -22.99 5.74
C HIS A 342 10.44 -22.83 7.22
N ASN A 343 9.17 -22.56 7.55
CA ASN A 343 8.68 -22.58 8.92
C ASN A 343 7.23 -23.07 8.95
N ASP A 344 6.93 -23.99 9.87
CA ASP A 344 5.65 -24.70 9.90
C ASP A 344 5.33 -25.28 8.50
N GLN A 345 4.17 -24.95 7.91
CA GLN A 345 3.77 -25.38 6.57
C GLN A 345 4.10 -24.38 5.46
N PHE A 346 4.81 -23.29 5.74
CA PHE A 346 5.04 -22.19 4.80
C PHE A 346 6.49 -22.10 4.32
N ASN A 347 6.65 -21.75 3.04
CA ASN A 347 7.92 -21.31 2.47
C ASN A 347 7.98 -19.79 2.57
N VAL A 348 8.55 -19.28 3.64
CA VAL A 348 8.63 -17.85 3.92
C VAL A 348 9.76 -17.20 3.11
N GLN A 349 9.61 -15.94 2.77
CA GLN A 349 10.55 -15.18 1.94
C GLN A 349 10.88 -13.84 2.61
N GLY A 350 12.03 -13.26 2.27
CA GLY A 350 12.45 -11.91 2.63
C GLY A 350 13.64 -11.46 1.82
N PHE A 351 14.04 -10.20 1.98
CA PHE A 351 15.23 -9.65 1.34
C PHE A 351 16.34 -9.42 2.37
N LEU A 352 17.58 -9.65 1.96
CA LEU A 352 18.77 -9.35 2.75
C LEU A 352 19.65 -8.39 1.97
N ILE A 353 19.83 -7.18 2.51
CA ILE A 353 20.79 -6.19 1.99
C ILE A 353 22.09 -6.35 2.75
N TYR A 354 23.20 -6.43 2.01
CA TYR A 354 24.54 -6.54 2.56
C TYR A 354 25.05 -5.17 3.04
N PRO A 355 26.03 -5.15 3.95
CA PRO A 355 26.81 -3.94 4.18
C PRO A 355 27.38 -3.39 2.86
N MET A 356 27.36 -2.07 2.64
CA MET A 356 27.85 -1.46 1.39
C MET A 356 29.31 -1.81 1.09
N ASN A 357 30.16 -1.82 2.12
CA ASN A 357 31.59 -2.18 2.01
C ASN A 357 31.82 -3.60 2.53
N PHE A 358 31.07 -4.56 2.01
CA PHE A 358 31.13 -5.96 2.44
C PHE A 358 32.48 -6.62 2.17
N ASP A 359 33.04 -7.25 3.20
CA ASP A 359 34.24 -8.06 3.19
C ASP A 359 33.91 -9.47 3.71
N ALA A 360 34.02 -10.49 2.86
CA ALA A 360 33.64 -11.86 3.19
C ALA A 360 34.47 -12.50 4.33
N THR A 361 35.56 -11.87 4.73
CA THR A 361 36.42 -12.35 5.84
C THR A 361 35.94 -11.88 7.21
N LYS A 362 34.96 -10.96 7.25
CA LYS A 362 34.41 -10.36 8.48
C LYS A 362 33.02 -10.88 8.79
N HIS A 363 32.63 -10.78 10.05
CA HIS A 363 31.25 -10.97 10.50
C HIS A 363 30.65 -9.61 10.88
N TYR A 364 29.40 -9.40 10.49
CA TYR A 364 28.70 -8.13 10.61
C TYR A 364 27.47 -8.23 11.51
N PRO A 365 27.11 -7.17 12.21
CA PRO A 365 25.83 -7.10 12.87
C PRO A 365 24.67 -7.11 11.84
N MET A 366 23.48 -7.50 12.29
CA MET A 366 22.28 -7.51 11.43
C MET A 366 21.12 -6.80 12.12
N ILE A 367 20.42 -5.98 11.35
CA ILE A 367 19.15 -5.38 11.73
C ILE A 367 18.02 -6.11 11.00
N VAL A 368 17.04 -6.58 11.76
CA VAL A 368 15.78 -7.11 11.23
C VAL A 368 14.80 -5.97 11.12
N LEU A 369 14.41 -5.59 9.90
CA LEU A 369 13.51 -4.49 9.60
C LEU A 369 12.17 -5.07 9.17
N ILE A 370 11.15 -4.95 10.02
CA ILE A 370 9.82 -5.53 9.83
C ILE A 370 8.89 -4.49 9.21
N HIS A 371 8.25 -4.83 8.08
CA HIS A 371 7.34 -3.93 7.38
C HIS A 371 6.05 -3.67 8.15
N GLY A 372 5.35 -2.59 7.80
CA GLY A 372 4.00 -2.27 8.27
C GLY A 372 2.91 -3.11 7.61
N GLY A 373 1.68 -2.85 7.92
CA GLY A 373 0.51 -3.58 7.45
C GLY A 373 -0.27 -4.20 8.61
N PRO A 374 -0.41 -5.53 8.75
CA PRO A 374 0.44 -6.64 8.32
C PRO A 374 0.29 -7.08 6.86
N SER A 375 -0.85 -6.86 6.23
CA SER A 375 -1.10 -7.26 4.84
C SER A 375 -0.43 -6.28 3.87
N ALA A 376 0.87 -6.46 3.72
CA ALA A 376 1.78 -5.75 2.82
C ALA A 376 2.94 -6.71 2.46
N ALA A 377 3.98 -6.22 1.82
CA ALA A 377 5.22 -6.99 1.63
C ALA A 377 6.41 -6.06 1.39
N SER A 378 7.58 -6.43 1.90
CA SER A 378 8.85 -5.89 1.44
C SER A 378 9.11 -6.36 0.01
N GLY A 379 9.43 -5.45 -0.90
CA GLY A 379 9.65 -5.71 -2.31
C GLY A 379 11.06 -5.38 -2.79
N SER A 380 11.35 -5.75 -4.03
CA SER A 380 12.62 -5.42 -4.70
C SER A 380 12.51 -4.07 -5.40
N SER A 381 12.34 -2.98 -4.65
CA SER A 381 12.27 -1.62 -5.18
C SER A 381 13.57 -0.85 -5.00
N PHE A 382 13.84 0.13 -5.86
CA PHE A 382 14.97 1.04 -5.69
C PHE A 382 14.70 1.98 -4.52
N ILE A 383 15.46 1.84 -3.44
CA ILE A 383 15.23 2.57 -2.20
C ILE A 383 15.84 3.99 -2.27
N ALA A 384 15.29 4.91 -1.49
CA ALA A 384 15.82 6.26 -1.41
C ALA A 384 17.19 6.28 -0.71
N GLU A 385 18.08 7.16 -1.14
CA GLU A 385 19.43 7.27 -0.55
C GLU A 385 19.41 7.58 0.97
N ASN A 386 18.40 8.30 1.42
CA ASN A 386 18.19 8.67 2.82
C ASN A 386 17.15 7.79 3.52
N SER A 387 16.93 6.56 3.04
CA SER A 387 16.09 5.59 3.73
C SER A 387 16.86 4.85 4.82
N GLU A 388 16.14 4.33 5.80
CA GLU A 388 16.72 3.53 6.89
C GLU A 388 17.54 2.35 6.36
N GLN A 389 17.03 1.63 5.35
CA GLN A 389 17.72 0.50 4.72
C GLN A 389 19.08 0.89 4.13
N ALA A 390 19.13 2.03 3.41
CA ALA A 390 20.35 2.50 2.79
C ALA A 390 21.36 2.97 3.83
N GLU A 391 20.93 3.72 4.83
CA GLU A 391 21.78 4.21 5.92
C GLU A 391 22.38 3.06 6.73
N LEU A 392 21.57 2.09 7.17
CA LEU A 392 22.05 0.91 7.90
C LEU A 392 23.06 0.10 7.08
N SER A 393 22.81 -0.09 5.79
CA SER A 393 23.73 -0.80 4.90
C SER A 393 25.09 -0.05 4.74
N ARG A 394 25.06 1.28 4.60
CA ARG A 394 26.27 2.13 4.56
C ARG A 394 27.06 2.06 5.85
N ASP A 395 26.36 1.98 6.96
CA ASP A 395 26.94 1.95 8.28
C ASP A 395 27.47 0.56 8.70
N GLY A 396 27.39 -0.41 7.81
CA GLY A 396 28.02 -1.71 7.96
C GLY A 396 27.14 -2.80 8.54
N TYR A 397 25.82 -2.64 8.50
CA TYR A 397 24.85 -3.66 8.91
C TYR A 397 24.38 -4.51 7.72
N PHE A 398 24.15 -5.80 7.95
CA PHE A 398 23.14 -6.51 7.17
C PHE A 398 21.76 -5.98 7.53
N VAL A 399 20.89 -5.79 6.53
CA VAL A 399 19.48 -5.41 6.75
C VAL A 399 18.61 -6.55 6.24
N PHE A 400 17.94 -7.24 7.13
CA PHE A 400 17.06 -8.35 6.81
C PHE A 400 15.60 -7.88 6.87
N MET A 401 14.89 -7.98 5.75
CA MET A 401 13.50 -7.56 5.57
C MET A 401 12.62 -8.80 5.32
N PRO A 402 12.12 -9.47 6.37
CA PRO A 402 11.26 -10.65 6.23
C PRO A 402 9.85 -10.28 5.77
N ASN A 403 9.20 -11.20 5.04
CA ASN A 403 7.77 -11.20 4.74
C ASN A 403 7.13 -12.39 5.48
N PRO A 404 6.82 -12.27 6.79
CA PRO A 404 6.21 -13.34 7.57
C PRO A 404 4.77 -13.63 7.13
N ARG A 405 4.16 -14.71 7.65
CA ARG A 405 2.71 -14.91 7.48
C ARG A 405 1.93 -13.65 7.88
N GLY A 406 0.87 -13.36 7.17
CA GLY A 406 0.19 -12.07 7.20
C GLY A 406 0.55 -11.20 6.00
N SER A 407 1.76 -11.35 5.42
CA SER A 407 2.20 -10.62 4.24
C SER A 407 1.53 -11.13 2.95
N TYR A 408 1.60 -10.32 1.89
CA TYR A 408 1.23 -10.75 0.53
C TYR A 408 2.34 -11.58 -0.14
N GLY A 409 1.96 -12.26 -1.24
CA GLY A 409 2.88 -12.97 -2.12
C GLY A 409 2.85 -14.49 -2.04
N GLN A 410 1.93 -15.06 -1.25
CA GLN A 410 1.77 -16.52 -1.16
C GLN A 410 0.29 -16.96 -1.11
N GLY A 411 -0.61 -16.08 -1.56
CA GLY A 411 -2.04 -16.29 -1.57
C GLY A 411 -2.73 -16.01 -0.24
N GLU A 412 -4.06 -16.00 -0.27
CA GLU A 412 -4.90 -15.56 0.84
C GLU A 412 -4.73 -16.44 2.10
N ALA A 413 -4.46 -17.73 1.93
CA ALA A 413 -4.19 -18.62 3.08
C ALA A 413 -2.97 -18.20 3.90
N PHE A 414 -1.93 -17.66 3.27
CA PHE A 414 -0.75 -17.14 3.96
C PHE A 414 -1.04 -15.76 4.59
N THR A 415 -1.73 -14.88 3.87
CA THR A 415 -2.14 -13.58 4.38
C THR A 415 -3.03 -13.72 5.61
N ARG A 416 -3.95 -14.68 5.64
CA ARG A 416 -4.84 -14.95 6.78
C ARG A 416 -4.23 -15.76 7.91
N ALA A 417 -3.00 -16.25 7.76
CA ALA A 417 -2.40 -17.16 8.75
C ALA A 417 -2.02 -16.48 10.08
N ASN A 418 -2.11 -15.17 10.18
CA ASN A 418 -1.96 -14.42 11.44
C ASN A 418 -3.30 -14.01 12.08
N VAL A 419 -4.45 -14.38 11.49
CA VAL A 419 -5.78 -14.10 12.07
C VAL A 419 -5.90 -14.80 13.43
N LYS A 420 -6.23 -14.03 14.48
CA LYS A 420 -6.25 -14.46 15.89
C LYS A 420 -4.89 -14.97 16.43
N ASP A 421 -3.81 -14.68 15.71
CA ASP A 421 -2.45 -15.21 16.02
C ASP A 421 -1.35 -14.14 15.89
N PHE A 422 -1.72 -12.84 15.96
CA PHE A 422 -0.78 -11.72 15.90
C PHE A 422 0.37 -11.87 16.91
N GLY A 423 1.60 -11.70 16.43
CA GLY A 423 2.80 -11.79 17.25
C GLY A 423 3.29 -13.24 17.46
N HIS A 424 2.51 -14.25 17.16
CA HIS A 424 2.88 -15.65 17.45
C HIS A 424 3.49 -16.38 16.25
N GLY A 425 2.68 -16.69 15.22
CA GLY A 425 3.15 -17.38 14.02
C GLY A 425 4.10 -16.53 13.18
N ASP A 426 3.80 -15.25 13.04
CA ASP A 426 4.60 -14.25 12.35
C ASP A 426 5.99 -14.06 13.03
N LEU A 427 6.07 -14.00 14.36
CA LEU A 427 7.37 -13.98 15.05
C LEU A 427 8.16 -15.26 14.82
N ARG A 428 7.51 -16.45 14.83
CA ARG A 428 8.21 -17.70 14.52
C ARG A 428 8.80 -17.69 13.11
N ASP A 429 8.06 -17.14 12.13
CA ASP A 429 8.56 -16.97 10.76
C ASP A 429 9.80 -16.08 10.72
N ILE A 430 9.75 -14.93 11.40
CA ILE A 430 10.87 -13.98 11.49
C ILE A 430 12.09 -14.64 12.13
N MET A 431 11.91 -15.33 13.27
CA MET A 431 13.02 -15.95 13.99
C MET A 431 13.66 -17.10 13.19
N ALA A 432 12.84 -17.91 12.49
CA ALA A 432 13.35 -18.94 11.58
C ALA A 432 14.14 -18.33 10.41
N GLY A 433 13.70 -17.16 9.90
CA GLY A 433 14.42 -16.39 8.90
C GLY A 433 15.75 -15.85 9.42
N VAL A 434 15.80 -15.31 10.64
CA VAL A 434 17.05 -14.89 11.30
C VAL A 434 18.04 -16.05 11.40
N ASP A 435 17.58 -17.24 11.81
CA ASP A 435 18.42 -18.43 11.89
C ASP A 435 18.93 -18.87 10.52
N ALA A 436 18.07 -18.83 9.50
CA ALA A 436 18.45 -19.15 8.12
C ALA A 436 19.48 -18.18 7.54
N VAL A 437 19.39 -16.90 7.87
CA VAL A 437 20.35 -15.87 7.44
C VAL A 437 21.70 -16.08 8.16
N ILE A 438 21.71 -16.27 9.47
CA ILE A 438 22.93 -16.52 10.26
C ILE A 438 23.66 -17.78 9.76
N ALA A 439 22.92 -18.81 9.39
CA ALA A 439 23.52 -20.07 8.91
C ALA A 439 24.16 -19.95 7.52
N ARG A 440 23.75 -18.98 6.68
CA ARG A 440 24.18 -18.87 5.28
C ARG A 440 25.11 -17.69 4.99
N TYR A 441 25.10 -16.68 5.85
CA TYR A 441 25.80 -15.42 5.63
C TYR A 441 26.66 -15.08 6.85
N PRO A 442 27.73 -14.28 6.69
CA PRO A 442 28.65 -13.95 7.78
C PRO A 442 28.05 -12.89 8.72
N VAL A 443 26.89 -13.23 9.30
CA VAL A 443 26.21 -12.45 10.33
C VAL A 443 26.71 -12.87 11.70
N ASP A 444 27.02 -11.90 12.56
CA ASP A 444 27.30 -12.14 13.95
C ASP A 444 25.97 -12.26 14.73
N GLY A 445 25.54 -13.48 15.00
CA GLY A 445 24.29 -13.76 15.71
C GLY A 445 24.21 -13.23 17.15
N LYS A 446 25.29 -12.63 17.68
CA LYS A 446 25.31 -11.95 18.99
C LYS A 446 25.06 -10.44 18.88
N ARG A 447 25.08 -9.89 17.66
CA ARG A 447 24.88 -8.46 17.38
C ARG A 447 23.68 -8.26 16.47
N LEU A 448 22.49 -8.58 17.00
CA LEU A 448 21.22 -8.46 16.30
C LEU A 448 20.44 -7.27 16.84
N GLY A 449 19.89 -6.45 15.93
CA GLY A 449 18.93 -5.41 16.21
C GLY A 449 17.58 -5.72 15.53
N VAL A 450 16.51 -5.13 16.03
CA VAL A 450 15.16 -5.22 15.43
C VAL A 450 14.53 -3.85 15.37
N THR A 451 13.89 -3.56 14.24
CA THR A 451 13.15 -2.31 13.99
C THR A 451 11.94 -2.54 13.11
N GLY A 452 11.03 -1.59 13.10
CA GLY A 452 9.90 -1.53 12.22
C GLY A 452 8.95 -0.41 12.60
N TRP A 453 8.07 -0.07 11.67
CA TRP A 453 7.08 0.99 11.78
C TRP A 453 5.67 0.41 11.71
N SER A 454 4.70 1.00 12.44
CA SER A 454 3.30 0.56 12.40
C SER A 454 3.14 -0.88 12.94
N TYR A 455 2.59 -1.81 12.16
CA TYR A 455 2.64 -3.23 12.50
C TYR A 455 4.08 -3.71 12.77
N GLY A 456 5.08 -3.22 12.02
CA GLY A 456 6.49 -3.52 12.31
C GLY A 456 6.95 -2.97 13.66
N GLY A 457 6.43 -1.82 14.09
CA GLY A 457 6.62 -1.26 15.43
C GLY A 457 5.98 -2.12 16.53
N PHE A 458 4.75 -2.59 16.30
CA PHE A 458 4.10 -3.59 17.15
C PHE A 458 4.96 -4.87 17.26
N MET A 459 5.38 -5.42 16.12
CA MET A 459 6.22 -6.62 16.09
C MET A 459 7.57 -6.41 16.79
N THR A 460 8.12 -5.20 16.75
CA THR A 460 9.33 -4.85 17.50
C THR A 460 9.06 -4.85 19.00
N MET A 461 7.97 -4.18 19.47
CA MET A 461 7.54 -4.21 20.86
C MET A 461 7.24 -5.65 21.32
N TRP A 462 6.54 -6.42 20.49
CA TRP A 462 6.25 -7.82 20.77
C TRP A 462 7.53 -8.66 20.89
N THR A 463 8.44 -8.54 19.93
CA THR A 463 9.69 -9.31 19.90
C THR A 463 10.52 -9.13 21.18
N VAL A 464 10.68 -7.90 21.67
CA VAL A 464 11.49 -7.65 22.87
C VAL A 464 10.84 -8.17 24.15
N THR A 465 9.54 -8.47 24.14
CA THR A 465 8.83 -9.14 25.24
C THR A 465 8.83 -10.68 25.13
N GLN A 466 9.21 -11.24 23.97
CA GLN A 466 9.16 -12.69 23.73
C GLN A 466 10.54 -13.35 23.63
N THR A 467 11.61 -12.57 23.36
CA THR A 467 12.96 -13.14 23.18
C THR A 467 14.05 -12.12 23.56
N ASN A 468 15.16 -12.62 24.10
CA ASN A 468 16.34 -11.83 24.45
C ASN A 468 17.47 -11.92 23.40
N ARG A 469 17.17 -12.36 22.18
CA ARG A 469 18.16 -12.51 21.10
C ARG A 469 18.67 -11.18 20.56
N PHE A 470 17.86 -10.13 20.66
CA PHE A 470 18.19 -8.81 20.13
C PHE A 470 18.87 -7.95 21.21
N ARG A 471 19.90 -7.20 20.81
CA ARG A 471 20.71 -6.35 21.69
C ARG A 471 20.24 -4.90 21.69
N ALA A 472 19.47 -4.51 20.68
CA ALA A 472 18.86 -3.20 20.53
C ALA A 472 17.55 -3.31 19.75
N ALA A 473 16.61 -2.42 20.04
CA ALA A 473 15.35 -2.32 19.31
C ALA A 473 14.97 -0.86 19.08
N VAL A 474 14.34 -0.58 17.93
CA VAL A 474 13.73 0.71 17.62
C VAL A 474 12.28 0.46 17.16
N ALA A 475 11.32 0.87 17.97
CA ALA A 475 9.89 0.67 17.70
C ALA A 475 9.26 1.99 17.23
N GLY A 476 9.00 2.09 15.93
CA GLY A 476 8.36 3.27 15.34
C GLY A 476 6.84 3.10 15.27
N ALA A 477 6.08 4.06 15.80
CA ALA A 477 4.61 4.10 15.74
C ALA A 477 3.97 2.72 16.02
N GLY A 478 4.42 2.05 17.10
CA GLY A 478 4.00 0.69 17.45
C GLY A 478 2.73 0.67 18.30
N ILE A 479 2.16 -0.53 18.45
CA ILE A 479 0.97 -0.78 19.26
C ILE A 479 1.36 -1.67 20.44
N SER A 480 1.17 -1.17 21.66
CA SER A 480 1.51 -1.88 22.91
C SER A 480 0.34 -2.69 23.46
N ASN A 481 -0.88 -2.23 23.24
CA ASN A 481 -2.08 -2.79 23.86
C ASN A 481 -3.29 -2.71 22.92
N TRP A 482 -3.63 -3.81 22.31
CA TRP A 482 -4.72 -3.89 21.36
C TRP A 482 -6.09 -3.52 21.94
N LEU A 483 -6.30 -3.64 23.27
CA LEU A 483 -7.57 -3.27 23.91
C LEU A 483 -7.73 -1.75 23.98
N SER A 484 -6.73 -1.01 24.51
CA SER A 484 -6.79 0.45 24.56
C SER A 484 -6.72 1.06 23.15
N TYR A 485 -5.92 0.46 22.26
CA TYR A 485 -5.81 0.87 20.87
C TYR A 485 -7.17 0.93 20.15
N THR A 486 -8.10 0.02 20.45
CA THR A 486 -9.47 0.03 19.87
C THR A 486 -10.20 1.36 20.08
N GLY A 487 -9.99 1.99 21.23
CA GLY A 487 -10.64 3.27 21.57
C GLY A 487 -9.81 4.52 21.25
N GLU A 488 -8.59 4.37 20.76
CA GLU A 488 -7.66 5.47 20.55
C GLU A 488 -7.40 5.77 19.07
N ASN A 489 -7.52 4.76 18.19
CA ASN A 489 -7.22 4.90 16.76
C ASN A 489 -8.45 5.35 15.96
N GLY A 490 -8.19 5.97 14.80
CA GLY A 490 -9.21 6.45 13.87
C GLY A 490 -9.72 5.43 12.85
N ILE A 491 -9.23 4.17 12.91
CA ILE A 491 -9.48 3.14 11.88
C ILE A 491 -9.85 1.76 12.48
N SER A 492 -10.56 1.73 13.59
CA SER A 492 -10.78 0.53 14.42
C SER A 492 -11.46 -0.66 13.70
N GLU A 493 -12.19 -0.44 12.62
CA GLU A 493 -12.90 -1.49 11.87
C GLU A 493 -11.94 -2.53 11.24
N TRP A 494 -10.70 -2.16 10.91
CA TRP A 494 -9.73 -3.09 10.33
C TRP A 494 -9.38 -4.26 11.27
N MET A 495 -9.49 -4.04 12.58
CA MET A 495 -9.10 -5.02 13.60
C MET A 495 -10.03 -6.22 13.63
N VAL A 496 -11.33 -6.00 13.37
CA VAL A 496 -12.35 -7.04 13.50
C VAL A 496 -12.08 -8.29 12.64
N PRO A 497 -11.77 -8.18 11.34
CA PRO A 497 -11.43 -9.36 10.54
C PRO A 497 -10.13 -10.06 10.98
N PHE A 498 -9.18 -9.33 11.57
CA PHE A 498 -7.93 -9.91 12.07
C PHE A 498 -8.10 -10.61 13.44
N PHE A 499 -8.91 -10.06 14.34
CA PHE A 499 -9.17 -10.65 15.66
C PHE A 499 -10.42 -11.54 15.69
N GLY A 500 -11.28 -11.47 14.67
CA GLY A 500 -12.48 -12.29 14.49
C GLY A 500 -13.66 -11.92 15.38
N ALA A 501 -13.55 -10.84 16.14
CA ALA A 501 -14.57 -10.23 16.97
C ALA A 501 -14.14 -8.80 17.34
N THR A 502 -15.05 -7.98 17.81
CA THR A 502 -14.69 -6.69 18.41
C THR A 502 -13.98 -6.91 19.76
N ALA A 503 -13.22 -5.92 20.22
CA ALA A 503 -12.56 -5.96 21.53
C ALA A 503 -13.57 -6.02 22.71
N TYR A 504 -14.82 -5.62 22.49
CA TYR A 504 -15.91 -5.69 23.46
C TYR A 504 -16.56 -7.07 23.54
N GLU A 505 -16.55 -7.84 22.45
CA GLU A 505 -17.13 -9.19 22.37
C GLU A 505 -16.12 -10.26 22.83
N ASP A 506 -14.85 -10.15 22.44
CA ASP A 506 -13.79 -11.09 22.84
C ASP A 506 -12.50 -10.32 23.21
N PRO A 507 -12.43 -9.71 24.38
CA PRO A 507 -11.23 -8.99 24.84
C PRO A 507 -10.01 -9.92 25.00
N ALA A 508 -10.22 -11.22 25.18
CA ALA A 508 -9.12 -12.15 25.43
C ALA A 508 -8.24 -12.37 24.19
N VAL A 509 -8.83 -12.39 22.98
CA VAL A 509 -8.07 -12.54 21.74
C VAL A 509 -7.15 -11.33 21.50
N TYR A 510 -7.56 -10.13 21.92
CA TYR A 510 -6.76 -8.91 21.86
C TYR A 510 -5.65 -8.93 22.92
N ALA A 511 -5.99 -9.28 24.15
CA ALA A 511 -5.06 -9.26 25.29
C ALA A 511 -3.89 -10.25 25.13
N LYS A 512 -4.11 -11.42 24.52
CA LYS A 512 -3.05 -12.43 24.33
C LYS A 512 -1.94 -11.96 23.40
N SER A 513 -2.22 -11.02 22.49
CA SER A 513 -1.29 -10.46 21.50
C SER A 513 -0.77 -9.07 21.89
N ALA A 514 -1.10 -8.57 23.08
CA ALA A 514 -0.71 -7.23 23.54
C ALA A 514 0.69 -7.25 24.18
N PRO A 515 1.70 -6.58 23.63
CA PRO A 515 3.07 -6.53 24.20
C PRO A 515 3.12 -6.13 25.65
N ILE A 516 2.28 -5.19 26.08
CA ILE A 516 2.27 -4.66 27.45
C ILE A 516 1.98 -5.76 28.49
N ASN A 517 1.21 -6.80 28.14
CA ASN A 517 0.91 -7.89 29.06
C ASN A 517 2.11 -8.80 29.36
N TYR A 518 3.19 -8.64 28.60
CA TYR A 518 4.43 -9.42 28.72
C TYR A 518 5.64 -8.53 29.02
N ILE A 519 5.41 -7.29 29.43
CA ILE A 519 6.45 -6.26 29.58
C ILE A 519 7.55 -6.67 30.57
N SER A 520 7.21 -7.45 31.61
CA SER A 520 8.17 -7.97 32.60
C SER A 520 9.22 -8.92 32.01
N HIS A 521 9.04 -9.39 30.79
CA HIS A 521 10.03 -10.23 30.08
C HIS A 521 11.01 -9.39 29.25
N ALA A 522 10.76 -8.10 29.07
CA ALA A 522 11.58 -7.23 28.23
C ALA A 522 12.91 -6.89 28.94
N HIS A 523 14.03 -7.07 28.21
CA HIS A 523 15.37 -6.73 28.69
C HIS A 523 16.18 -5.94 27.64
N THR A 524 15.71 -5.89 26.40
CA THR A 524 16.39 -5.25 25.28
C THR A 524 16.29 -3.73 25.37
N PRO A 525 17.41 -2.98 25.33
CA PRO A 525 17.37 -1.53 25.18
C PRO A 525 16.51 -1.11 23.99
N THR A 526 15.48 -0.29 24.23
CA THR A 526 14.46 0.03 23.22
C THR A 526 14.26 1.53 23.09
N LEU A 527 14.50 2.07 21.88
CA LEU A 527 14.08 3.40 21.44
C LEU A 527 12.66 3.32 20.89
N ILE A 528 11.81 4.27 21.24
CA ILE A 528 10.42 4.35 20.76
C ILE A 528 10.22 5.70 20.09
N ILE A 529 9.60 5.71 18.90
CA ILE A 529 9.41 6.89 18.06
C ILE A 529 7.96 6.97 17.62
N VAL A 530 7.34 8.15 17.72
CA VAL A 530 5.95 8.33 17.31
C VAL A 530 5.67 9.79 16.93
N GLY A 531 4.72 10.01 16.01
CA GLY A 531 4.12 11.33 15.74
C GLY A 531 3.12 11.71 16.84
N GLU A 532 3.15 12.99 17.28
CA GLU A 532 2.21 13.49 18.29
C GLU A 532 0.73 13.28 17.89
N ARG A 533 0.47 13.36 16.59
CA ARG A 533 -0.89 13.39 16.01
C ARG A 533 -1.16 12.20 15.09
N ASP A 534 -0.51 11.08 15.40
CA ASP A 534 -0.72 9.81 14.71
C ASP A 534 -2.10 9.25 15.06
N ALA A 535 -2.95 9.07 14.04
CA ALA A 535 -4.29 8.49 14.18
C ALA A 535 -4.33 6.99 13.93
N GLU A 536 -3.34 6.44 13.24
CA GLU A 536 -3.26 5.00 13.00
C GLU A 536 -2.68 4.28 14.22
N CYS A 537 -1.52 4.75 14.72
CA CYS A 537 -0.88 4.21 15.91
C CYS A 537 -0.68 5.32 16.94
N PRO A 538 -1.73 5.68 17.70
CA PRO A 538 -1.75 6.85 18.56
C PRO A 538 -0.60 6.87 19.59
N ALA A 539 -0.06 8.07 19.83
CA ALA A 539 1.07 8.27 20.74
C ALA A 539 0.88 7.65 22.15
N PRO A 540 -0.33 7.57 22.74
CA PRO A 540 -0.55 6.86 24.01
C PRO A 540 -0.04 5.41 24.02
N GLN A 541 -0.10 4.68 22.90
CA GLN A 541 0.43 3.33 22.77
C GLN A 541 1.95 3.29 23.02
N SER A 542 2.67 4.26 22.49
CA SER A 542 4.12 4.44 22.71
C SER A 542 4.44 4.86 24.15
N PHE A 543 3.64 5.73 24.75
CA PHE A 543 3.78 6.13 26.16
C PHE A 543 3.57 4.95 27.11
N GLU A 544 2.55 4.12 26.88
CA GLU A 544 2.26 2.95 27.70
C GLU A 544 3.45 1.98 27.70
N PHE A 545 3.97 1.63 26.52
CA PHE A 545 5.10 0.71 26.39
C PHE A 545 6.37 1.27 27.04
N TRP A 546 6.68 2.55 26.79
CA TRP A 546 7.82 3.23 27.39
C TRP A 546 7.76 3.24 28.92
N ARG A 547 6.59 3.53 29.51
CA ARG A 547 6.39 3.49 30.96
C ARG A 547 6.58 2.08 31.52
N GLY A 548 6.09 1.07 30.82
CA GLY A 548 6.31 -0.33 31.18
C GLY A 548 7.79 -0.70 31.22
N LEU A 549 8.55 -0.35 30.16
CA LEU A 549 10.01 -0.59 30.11
C LEU A 549 10.76 0.14 31.24
N GLN A 550 10.38 1.38 31.55
CA GLN A 550 10.96 2.12 32.68
C GLN A 550 10.69 1.42 34.01
N HIS A 551 9.47 0.91 34.23
CA HIS A 551 9.10 0.17 35.43
C HIS A 551 9.97 -1.08 35.63
N GLU A 552 10.24 -1.80 34.54
CA GLU A 552 11.09 -2.99 34.53
C GLU A 552 12.60 -2.66 34.57
N GLY A 553 12.98 -1.38 34.61
CA GLY A 553 14.38 -0.94 34.66
C GLY A 553 15.14 -1.14 33.34
N VAL A 554 14.42 -1.32 32.22
CA VAL A 554 15.01 -1.46 30.88
C VAL A 554 15.44 -0.09 30.35
N THR A 555 16.63 -0.01 29.76
CA THR A 555 17.09 1.22 29.10
C THR A 555 16.17 1.56 27.95
N THR A 556 15.53 2.73 28.00
CA THR A 556 14.56 3.16 26.99
C THR A 556 14.55 4.67 26.81
N GLU A 557 14.25 5.11 25.60
CA GLU A 557 13.99 6.50 25.24
C GLU A 557 12.68 6.55 24.43
N LEU A 558 11.87 7.58 24.65
CA LEU A 558 10.69 7.90 23.87
C LEU A 558 10.87 9.26 23.20
N VAL A 559 10.73 9.30 21.87
CA VAL A 559 10.77 10.53 21.08
C VAL A 559 9.41 10.75 20.43
N VAL A 560 8.77 11.87 20.77
CA VAL A 560 7.49 12.28 20.19
C VAL A 560 7.73 13.50 19.31
N TYR A 561 7.36 13.41 18.03
CA TYR A 561 7.54 14.49 17.07
C TYR A 561 6.29 15.35 16.97
N PRO A 562 6.39 16.65 17.28
CA PRO A 562 5.23 17.55 17.27
C PRO A 562 4.67 17.71 15.86
N ASP A 563 3.33 17.80 15.78
CA ASP A 563 2.57 18.01 14.54
C ASP A 563 2.76 16.94 13.44
N GLU A 564 3.37 15.79 13.77
CA GLU A 564 3.51 14.66 12.85
C GLU A 564 2.41 13.62 13.05
N GLY A 565 1.96 13.06 11.91
CA GLY A 565 1.05 11.92 11.87
C GLY A 565 1.80 10.58 11.82
N HIS A 566 1.12 9.56 11.25
CA HIS A 566 1.72 8.23 11.05
C HIS A 566 2.90 8.28 10.07
N HIS A 567 2.79 9.08 8.99
CA HIS A 567 3.90 9.45 8.13
C HIS A 567 4.37 10.86 8.45
N PHE A 568 5.67 11.00 8.69
CA PHE A 568 6.27 12.29 8.98
C PHE A 568 6.41 13.12 7.72
N ALA A 569 5.88 14.33 7.76
CA ALA A 569 5.92 15.28 6.64
C ALA A 569 7.14 16.21 6.70
N ASN A 570 7.65 16.53 7.90
CA ASN A 570 8.77 17.44 8.08
C ASN A 570 10.11 16.72 7.76
N PRO A 571 10.88 17.17 6.76
CA PRO A 571 12.16 16.55 6.41
C PRO A 571 13.23 16.59 7.52
N GLU A 572 13.13 17.55 8.46
CA GLU A 572 14.04 17.61 9.61
C GLU A 572 13.73 16.51 10.61
N HIS A 573 12.45 16.25 10.87
CA HIS A 573 12.03 15.14 11.72
C HIS A 573 12.43 13.79 11.10
N GLN A 574 12.23 13.61 9.79
CA GLN A 574 12.66 12.39 9.09
C GLN A 574 14.18 12.15 9.24
N ARG A 575 15.00 13.20 9.09
CA ARG A 575 16.46 13.10 9.30
C ARG A 575 16.82 12.81 10.75
N ASP A 576 16.11 13.40 11.71
CA ASP A 576 16.37 13.16 13.13
C ASP A 576 16.03 11.71 13.54
N VAL A 577 14.94 11.15 13.01
CA VAL A 577 14.60 9.72 13.18
C VAL A 577 15.75 8.85 12.73
N LEU A 578 16.20 8.98 11.49
CA LEU A 578 17.32 8.18 10.95
C LEU A 578 18.59 8.29 11.77
N ARG A 579 18.92 9.51 12.21
CA ARG A 579 20.11 9.77 13.05
C ARG A 579 20.01 9.07 14.40
N ARG A 580 18.81 9.06 15.03
CA ARG A 580 18.57 8.38 16.32
C ARG A 580 18.62 6.88 16.16
N ASP A 581 18.02 6.33 15.12
CA ASP A 581 18.02 4.90 14.83
C ASP A 581 19.45 4.37 14.68
N LEU A 582 20.25 5.02 13.84
CA LEU A 582 21.67 4.68 13.68
C LEU A 582 22.45 4.77 14.98
N ALA A 583 22.32 5.90 15.71
CA ALA A 583 23.03 6.10 16.96
C ALA A 583 22.63 5.07 18.03
N TRP A 584 21.36 4.64 18.07
CA TRP A 584 20.88 3.60 18.97
C TRP A 584 21.49 2.25 18.65
N PHE A 585 21.44 1.84 17.37
CA PHE A 585 22.04 0.57 16.97
C PHE A 585 23.54 0.56 17.16
N ASP A 586 24.25 1.63 16.79
CA ASP A 586 25.69 1.75 16.99
C ASP A 586 26.12 1.59 18.42
N LYS A 587 25.40 2.21 19.34
CA LYS A 587 25.68 2.14 20.78
C LYS A 587 25.67 0.72 21.34
N TYR A 588 24.81 -0.17 20.79
CA TYR A 588 24.62 -1.51 21.37
C TYR A 588 25.13 -2.65 20.49
N LEU A 589 25.42 -2.40 19.21
CA LEU A 589 25.81 -3.44 18.26
C LEU A 589 27.23 -3.29 17.71
N LYS A 590 27.83 -2.12 17.81
CA LYS A 590 29.25 -1.87 17.51
C LYS A 590 30.07 -1.85 18.78
#